data_99b496a30fb10fa5bd46739bd1ed9214
#
_entry.id   99b496a30fb10fa5bd46739bd1ed9214
#
_cell.length_a   1.000
_cell.length_b   1.000
_cell.length_c   1.000
_cell.angle_alpha   90.00
_cell.angle_beta   90.00
_cell.angle_gamma   90.00
#
_symmetry.space_group_name_H-M   'P 1'
#
loop_
_entity.id
_entity.type
_entity.pdbx_description
1 polymer ?
#
loop_
_entity_poly.entity_id
_entity_poly.type
_entity_poly.pdbx_seq_one_letter_code
_entity_poly.pdbx_strand_id
1 'polypeptide(L)'
;MLAGGLKSRRSMTVVGLVPIISVPEFLPTVRVMTETLDTSGYQLILGQTGYDHAREEKLISSLMGRRPDGVVVAGQVHSPKARELLKNLGVPVVETWDLSEHPIDMIVGFSHIKVGNAVAGFFLSRGWKNVALATGDDERAQQRRQGFMATFGHDVPTVTIPAPSNLASGRRALSEILEKEPGIEAIFCSSDGLAQGVLVEALARGLRVPQDLALCGFGDADFAAHLVPSLTTVHVDGAGIGRMAAELILSRCAGKEVPQKINDIGFRIVERESTALRSE
;
A
#
# COMPACT_ATOMS: atom_id res chain seq x y z
N MET A 1 0.92 39.54 38.07
CA MET A 1 1.02 39.63 36.61
C MET A 1 0.60 38.32 36.00
N LEU A 2 -0.65 38.21 35.58
CA LEU A 2 -1.18 37.06 34.85
C LEU A 2 -1.23 37.48 33.36
N ALA A 3 -0.13 37.26 32.65
CA ALA A 3 -0.12 37.34 31.22
C ALA A 3 -0.76 36.03 30.70
N GLY A 4 -2.04 36.10 30.38
CA GLY A 4 -2.75 35.03 29.71
C GLY A 4 -2.16 34.84 28.33
N GLY A 5 -1.35 33.81 28.17
CA GLY A 5 -1.06 33.27 26.85
C GLY A 5 -2.40 32.87 26.22
N LEU A 6 -2.77 33.55 25.14
CA LEU A 6 -3.82 33.11 24.23
C LEU A 6 -3.44 31.69 23.83
N LYS A 7 -4.06 30.70 24.47
CA LYS A 7 -3.93 29.29 24.06
C LYS A 7 -4.25 29.23 22.57
N SER A 8 -3.26 28.87 21.78
CA SER A 8 -3.48 28.65 20.36
C SER A 8 -4.68 27.71 20.28
N ARG A 9 -5.61 27.95 19.35
CA ARG A 9 -6.80 27.10 19.13
C ARG A 9 -6.43 25.74 18.52
N ARG A 10 -5.14 25.37 18.53
CA ARG A 10 -4.59 24.15 17.92
C ARG A 10 -4.61 23.02 18.92
N SER A 11 -5.03 21.85 18.47
CA SER A 11 -5.04 20.62 19.24
C SER A 11 -3.66 19.97 19.31
N MET A 12 -2.74 20.39 18.44
CA MET A 12 -1.42 19.77 18.21
C MET A 12 -1.54 18.27 17.90
N THR A 13 -2.61 17.89 17.18
CA THR A 13 -2.86 16.51 16.79
C THR A 13 -3.11 16.37 15.30
N VAL A 14 -2.52 15.36 14.71
CA VAL A 14 -2.78 14.88 13.35
C VAL A 14 -3.41 13.49 13.44
N VAL A 15 -4.46 13.24 12.68
CA VAL A 15 -5.11 11.93 12.63
C VAL A 15 -4.64 11.20 11.39
N GLY A 16 -4.10 9.99 11.58
CA GLY A 16 -3.78 9.04 10.53
C GLY A 16 -4.87 7.97 10.42
N LEU A 17 -5.51 7.87 9.27
CA LEU A 17 -6.50 6.84 8.95
C LEU A 17 -5.83 5.76 8.11
N VAL A 18 -5.78 4.53 8.63
CA VAL A 18 -5.19 3.38 7.94
C VAL A 18 -6.22 2.26 7.83
N PRO A 19 -6.22 1.46 6.74
CA PRO A 19 -7.14 0.34 6.63
C PRO A 19 -6.93 -0.66 7.77
N ILE A 20 -5.71 -1.15 7.90
CA ILE A 20 -5.33 -2.12 8.94
C ILE A 20 -3.90 -1.81 9.39
N ILE A 21 -3.71 -1.65 10.70
CA ILE A 21 -2.43 -1.27 11.29
C ILE A 21 -1.38 -2.41 11.22
N SER A 22 -1.82 -3.65 11.11
CA SER A 22 -0.92 -4.82 11.06
C SER A 22 -0.36 -5.11 9.67
N VAL A 23 -0.66 -4.31 8.66
CA VAL A 23 -0.10 -4.44 7.32
C VAL A 23 1.34 -3.91 7.32
N PRO A 24 2.36 -4.77 7.11
CA PRO A 24 3.78 -4.40 7.28
C PRO A 24 4.21 -3.22 6.41
N GLU A 25 3.65 -3.09 5.20
CA GLU A 25 3.99 -2.06 4.23
C GLU A 25 3.75 -0.64 4.76
N PHE A 26 2.77 -0.46 5.68
CA PHE A 26 2.46 0.85 6.26
C PHE A 26 3.34 1.22 7.46
N LEU A 27 4.03 0.27 8.08
CA LEU A 27 4.80 0.52 9.31
C LEU A 27 5.89 1.59 9.14
N PRO A 28 6.72 1.58 8.07
CA PRO A 28 7.70 2.64 7.83
C PRO A 28 7.05 4.03 7.68
N THR A 29 5.89 4.10 7.01
CA THR A 29 5.14 5.35 6.84
C THR A 29 4.67 5.90 8.18
N VAL A 30 4.03 5.07 9.00
CA VAL A 30 3.52 5.49 10.32
C VAL A 30 4.67 5.93 11.22
N ARG A 31 5.77 5.16 11.25
CA ARG A 31 6.95 5.47 12.07
C ARG A 31 7.55 6.82 11.70
N VAL A 32 7.91 7.02 10.44
CA VAL A 32 8.59 8.25 9.99
C VAL A 32 7.64 9.46 10.06
N MET A 33 6.35 9.28 9.78
CA MET A 33 5.35 10.33 9.97
C MET A 33 5.26 10.76 11.44
N THR A 34 5.25 9.80 12.37
CA THR A 34 5.24 10.09 13.82
C THR A 34 6.48 10.88 14.22
N GLU A 35 7.67 10.39 13.85
CA GLU A 35 8.95 11.05 14.14
C GLU A 35 8.99 12.49 13.57
N THR A 36 8.52 12.68 12.35
CA THR A 36 8.51 14.00 11.69
C THR A 36 7.54 14.98 12.37
N LEU A 37 6.34 14.53 12.73
CA LEU A 37 5.34 15.35 13.43
C LEU A 37 5.81 15.72 14.83
N ASP A 38 6.45 14.80 15.55
CA ASP A 38 6.95 15.01 16.92
C ASP A 38 8.00 16.14 16.99
N THR A 39 8.86 16.29 15.96
CA THR A 39 9.82 17.41 15.88
C THR A 39 9.18 18.79 15.95
N SER A 40 7.89 18.89 15.62
CA SER A 40 7.10 20.12 15.63
C SER A 40 6.06 20.14 16.76
N GLY A 41 6.13 19.18 17.69
CA GLY A 41 5.25 19.06 18.85
C GLY A 41 3.85 18.52 18.52
N TYR A 42 3.63 17.97 17.32
CA TYR A 42 2.37 17.34 16.95
C TYR A 42 2.38 15.86 17.31
N GLN A 43 1.24 15.35 17.77
CA GLN A 43 1.03 13.93 18.03
C GLN A 43 0.21 13.28 16.92
N LEU A 44 0.61 12.09 16.51
CA LEU A 44 -0.14 11.25 15.57
C LEU A 44 -1.14 10.37 16.34
N ILE A 45 -2.42 10.47 15.99
CA ILE A 45 -3.48 9.60 16.49
C ILE A 45 -3.92 8.69 15.35
N LEU A 46 -3.82 7.38 15.52
CA LEU A 46 -4.22 6.41 14.49
C LEU A 46 -5.67 5.98 14.65
N GLY A 47 -6.39 5.97 13.53
CA GLY A 47 -7.71 5.37 13.37
C GLY A 47 -7.67 4.26 12.34
N GLN A 48 -8.28 3.12 12.65
CA GLN A 48 -8.36 1.99 11.73
C GLN A 48 -9.72 1.94 11.05
N THR A 49 -9.74 2.10 9.72
CA THR A 49 -10.97 2.12 8.90
C THR A 49 -11.45 0.71 8.52
N GLY A 50 -10.56 -0.26 8.39
CA GLY A 50 -10.83 -1.53 7.73
C GLY A 50 -10.91 -1.33 6.22
N TYR A 51 -11.58 -2.29 5.55
CA TYR A 51 -11.96 -2.19 4.14
C TYR A 51 -13.47 -1.97 3.99
N ASP A 52 -14.09 -1.30 4.98
CA ASP A 52 -15.52 -1.05 5.07
C ASP A 52 -15.78 0.46 4.99
N HIS A 53 -16.42 0.90 3.92
CA HIS A 53 -16.75 2.31 3.68
C HIS A 53 -17.67 2.90 4.75
N ALA A 54 -18.62 2.12 5.31
CA ALA A 54 -19.50 2.61 6.36
C ALA A 54 -18.74 2.87 7.67
N ARG A 55 -17.76 2.02 7.98
CA ARG A 55 -16.86 2.22 9.12
C ARG A 55 -15.94 3.42 8.91
N GLU A 56 -15.42 3.60 7.69
CA GLU A 56 -14.62 4.78 7.33
C GLU A 56 -15.41 6.07 7.52
N GLU A 57 -16.63 6.16 6.97
CA GLU A 57 -17.51 7.34 7.14
C GLU A 57 -17.79 7.64 8.62
N LYS A 58 -18.11 6.62 9.41
CA LYS A 58 -18.37 6.77 10.84
C LYS A 58 -17.14 7.29 11.58
N LEU A 59 -15.95 6.78 11.26
CA LEU A 59 -14.71 7.23 11.86
C LEU A 59 -14.41 8.68 11.49
N ILE A 60 -14.47 9.03 10.21
CA ILE A 60 -14.27 10.40 9.72
C ILE A 60 -15.28 11.36 10.37
N SER A 61 -16.56 10.97 10.45
CA SER A 61 -17.58 11.78 11.12
C SER A 61 -17.24 12.07 12.59
N SER A 62 -16.62 11.11 13.29
CA SER A 62 -16.19 11.30 14.69
C SER A 62 -15.07 12.34 14.85
N LEU A 63 -14.30 12.63 13.79
CA LEU A 63 -13.22 13.61 13.82
C LEU A 63 -13.73 15.04 13.91
N MET A 64 -14.97 15.31 13.44
CA MET A 64 -15.58 16.63 13.53
C MET A 64 -15.58 17.19 14.96
N GLY A 65 -15.85 16.33 15.95
CA GLY A 65 -15.84 16.70 17.37
C GLY A 65 -14.43 16.81 17.99
N ARG A 66 -13.42 16.21 17.38
CA ARG A 66 -12.05 16.14 17.91
C ARG A 66 -11.15 17.28 17.45
N ARG A 67 -11.53 17.98 16.38
CA ARG A 67 -10.82 19.11 15.79
C ARG A 67 -9.31 18.88 15.63
N PRO A 68 -8.88 17.85 14.88
CA PRO A 68 -7.45 17.67 14.58
C PRO A 68 -6.94 18.86 13.76
N ASP A 69 -5.64 19.12 13.78
CA ASP A 69 -5.03 20.16 12.95
C ASP A 69 -4.69 19.65 11.53
N GLY A 70 -4.75 18.33 11.30
CA GLY A 70 -4.58 17.73 9.99
C GLY A 70 -5.03 16.27 9.96
N VAL A 71 -5.26 15.75 8.76
CA VAL A 71 -5.65 14.35 8.54
C VAL A 71 -4.79 13.74 7.45
N VAL A 72 -4.28 12.54 7.69
CA VAL A 72 -3.60 11.70 6.69
C VAL A 72 -4.42 10.44 6.49
N VAL A 73 -4.70 10.08 5.24
CA VAL A 73 -5.48 8.88 4.89
C VAL A 73 -4.62 7.94 4.04
N ALA A 74 -4.53 6.68 4.43
CA ALA A 74 -3.85 5.66 3.62
C ALA A 74 -4.80 5.07 2.57
N GLY A 75 -4.62 5.45 1.32
CA GLY A 75 -5.48 5.19 0.19
C GLY A 75 -6.29 6.41 -0.22
N GLN A 76 -7.12 6.23 -1.23
CA GLN A 76 -8.10 7.22 -1.63
C GLN A 76 -9.39 7.03 -0.82
N VAL A 77 -10.08 8.13 -0.55
CA VAL A 77 -11.42 8.10 0.04
C VAL A 77 -12.44 8.11 -1.09
N HIS A 78 -13.15 7.01 -1.29
CA HIS A 78 -14.06 6.84 -2.43
C HIS A 78 -15.50 7.26 -2.13
N SER A 79 -15.94 7.15 -0.86
CA SER A 79 -17.27 7.60 -0.48
C SER A 79 -17.43 9.12 -0.68
N PRO A 80 -18.39 9.58 -1.52
CA PRO A 80 -18.66 11.01 -1.70
C PRO A 80 -18.93 11.73 -0.38
N LYS A 81 -19.65 11.07 0.53
CA LYS A 81 -19.95 11.61 1.86
C LYS A 81 -18.70 11.74 2.74
N ALA A 82 -17.83 10.74 2.74
CA ALA A 82 -16.57 10.82 3.49
C ALA A 82 -15.65 11.92 2.94
N ARG A 83 -15.57 12.07 1.61
CA ARG A 83 -14.82 13.15 0.96
C ARG A 83 -15.37 14.53 1.35
N GLU A 84 -16.69 14.69 1.36
CA GLU A 84 -17.34 15.93 1.79
C GLU A 84 -17.06 16.23 3.27
N LEU A 85 -17.16 15.24 4.15
CA LEU A 85 -16.84 15.39 5.57
C LEU A 85 -15.39 15.86 5.77
N LEU A 86 -14.42 15.26 5.07
CA LEU A 86 -13.01 15.66 5.16
C LEU A 86 -12.79 17.08 4.64
N LYS A 87 -13.41 17.49 3.53
CA LYS A 87 -13.36 18.86 3.03
C LYS A 87 -13.93 19.87 4.04
N ASN A 88 -15.04 19.50 4.70
CA ASN A 88 -15.74 20.36 5.66
C ASN A 88 -15.01 20.46 7.02
N LEU A 89 -14.01 19.60 7.30
CA LEU A 89 -13.14 19.79 8.48
C LEU A 89 -12.36 21.12 8.44
N GLY A 90 -12.07 21.63 7.25
CA GLY A 90 -11.33 22.88 7.07
C GLY A 90 -9.86 22.80 7.51
N VAL A 91 -9.30 21.59 7.60
CA VAL A 91 -7.90 21.32 7.92
C VAL A 91 -7.20 20.66 6.74
N PRO A 92 -5.86 20.71 6.65
CA PRO A 92 -5.12 20.01 5.60
C PRO A 92 -5.38 18.49 5.62
N VAL A 93 -5.60 17.93 4.45
CA VAL A 93 -5.81 16.49 4.23
C VAL A 93 -4.77 15.98 3.24
N VAL A 94 -4.05 14.92 3.59
CA VAL A 94 -3.10 14.22 2.71
C VAL A 94 -3.55 12.79 2.50
N GLU A 95 -3.94 12.45 1.27
CA GLU A 95 -4.13 11.05 0.85
C GLU A 95 -2.76 10.44 0.55
N THR A 96 -2.55 9.16 0.88
CA THR A 96 -1.24 8.49 0.73
C THR A 96 -1.38 7.10 0.14
N TRP A 97 -0.29 6.51 -0.34
CA TRP A 97 -0.26 5.14 -0.86
C TRP A 97 -1.14 4.89 -2.10
N ASP A 98 -1.51 5.94 -2.79
CA ASP A 98 -2.23 5.89 -4.05
C ASP A 98 -1.96 7.18 -4.83
N LEU A 99 -2.43 7.27 -6.06
CA LEU A 99 -2.29 8.46 -6.88
C LEU A 99 -3.63 8.79 -7.57
N SER A 100 -4.03 10.05 -7.48
CA SER A 100 -5.26 10.56 -8.11
C SER A 100 -5.01 11.95 -8.68
N GLU A 101 -5.64 12.24 -9.82
CA GLU A 101 -5.67 13.59 -10.39
C GLU A 101 -6.59 14.54 -9.60
N HIS A 102 -7.47 13.98 -8.76
CA HIS A 102 -8.48 14.73 -8.00
C HIS A 102 -8.44 14.42 -6.50
N PRO A 103 -7.29 14.68 -5.81
CA PRO A 103 -7.23 14.47 -4.36
C PRO A 103 -8.18 15.40 -3.61
N ILE A 104 -8.49 15.07 -2.35
CA ILE A 104 -9.29 15.92 -1.47
C ILE A 104 -8.63 17.27 -1.27
N ASP A 105 -7.33 17.29 -0.94
CA ASP A 105 -6.47 18.48 -0.84
C ASP A 105 -5.08 18.17 -1.42
N MET A 106 -4.35 17.19 -0.86
CA MET A 106 -3.01 16.80 -1.29
C MET A 106 -2.89 15.27 -1.34
N ILE A 107 -1.96 14.75 -2.15
CA ILE A 107 -1.70 13.31 -2.25
C ILE A 107 -0.21 13.04 -2.41
N VAL A 108 0.26 11.96 -1.75
CA VAL A 108 1.63 11.45 -1.86
C VAL A 108 1.56 9.94 -2.08
N GLY A 109 1.98 9.46 -3.23
CA GLY A 109 1.89 8.03 -3.52
C GLY A 109 2.43 7.64 -4.87
N PHE A 110 1.83 6.64 -5.47
CA PHE A 110 2.27 6.05 -6.74
C PHE A 110 1.08 5.35 -7.42
N SER A 111 1.22 5.03 -8.71
CA SER A 111 0.16 4.36 -9.47
C SER A 111 0.23 2.84 -9.33
N HIS A 112 -0.80 2.23 -8.74
CA HIS A 112 -0.94 0.78 -8.67
C HIS A 112 -1.12 0.13 -10.06
N ILE A 113 -1.77 0.80 -11.00
CA ILE A 113 -1.87 0.32 -12.40
C ILE A 113 -0.46 0.21 -13.01
N LYS A 114 0.39 1.25 -12.85
CA LYS A 114 1.78 1.20 -13.34
C LYS A 114 2.59 0.09 -12.69
N VAL A 115 2.35 -0.22 -11.41
CA VAL A 115 2.97 -1.37 -10.72
C VAL A 115 2.61 -2.67 -11.42
N GLY A 116 1.31 -2.91 -11.66
CA GLY A 116 0.87 -4.10 -12.39
C GLY A 116 1.50 -4.22 -13.76
N ASN A 117 1.50 -3.12 -14.54
CA ASN A 117 2.15 -3.07 -15.85
C ASN A 117 3.64 -3.43 -15.77
N ALA A 118 4.36 -2.87 -14.79
CA ALA A 118 5.79 -3.10 -14.64
C ALA A 118 6.12 -4.55 -14.28
N VAL A 119 5.35 -5.18 -13.36
CA VAL A 119 5.56 -6.59 -13.00
C VAL A 119 5.23 -7.51 -14.17
N ALA A 120 4.17 -7.24 -14.93
CA ALA A 120 3.84 -7.98 -16.13
C ALA A 120 4.94 -7.87 -17.19
N GLY A 121 5.45 -6.65 -17.44
CA GLY A 121 6.58 -6.42 -18.34
C GLY A 121 7.85 -7.13 -17.88
N PHE A 122 8.10 -7.15 -16.58
CA PHE A 122 9.19 -7.90 -15.97
C PHE A 122 9.05 -9.42 -16.24
N PHE A 123 7.88 -10.01 -16.05
CA PHE A 123 7.64 -11.43 -16.33
C PHE A 123 7.81 -11.76 -17.80
N LEU A 124 7.28 -10.94 -18.70
CA LEU A 124 7.45 -11.11 -20.15
C LEU A 124 8.92 -11.01 -20.56
N SER A 125 9.72 -10.12 -19.96
CA SER A 125 11.17 -10.00 -20.24
C SER A 125 11.96 -11.22 -19.83
N ARG A 126 11.43 -12.03 -18.88
CA ARG A 126 11.99 -13.32 -18.44
C ARG A 126 11.51 -14.50 -19.29
N GLY A 127 10.60 -14.26 -20.24
CA GLY A 127 10.05 -15.29 -21.13
C GLY A 127 8.88 -16.06 -20.52
N TRP A 128 8.42 -15.72 -19.29
CA TRP A 128 7.27 -16.38 -18.67
C TRP A 128 5.97 -15.96 -19.34
N LYS A 129 5.23 -16.94 -19.84
CA LYS A 129 3.96 -16.75 -20.54
C LYS A 129 2.79 -17.35 -19.76
N ASN A 130 3.03 -18.45 -19.07
CA ASN A 130 2.03 -19.09 -18.22
C ASN A 130 2.14 -18.55 -16.81
N VAL A 131 1.42 -17.46 -16.55
CA VAL A 131 1.50 -16.74 -15.28
C VAL A 131 0.16 -16.71 -14.58
N ALA A 132 0.17 -16.48 -13.27
CA ALA A 132 -1.04 -16.34 -12.48
C ALA A 132 -0.95 -15.15 -11.51
N LEU A 133 -2.11 -14.78 -10.96
CA LEU A 133 -2.24 -13.76 -9.92
C LEU A 133 -2.82 -14.38 -8.64
N ALA A 134 -2.17 -14.11 -7.50
CA ALA A 134 -2.76 -14.25 -6.19
C ALA A 134 -2.99 -12.82 -5.64
N THR A 135 -4.24 -12.38 -5.56
CA THR A 135 -4.56 -10.97 -5.31
C THR A 135 -5.59 -10.79 -4.20
N GLY A 136 -5.51 -9.66 -3.48
CA GLY A 136 -6.57 -9.21 -2.59
C GLY A 136 -7.80 -8.71 -3.36
N ASP A 137 -8.95 -8.64 -2.68
CA ASP A 137 -10.17 -8.04 -3.20
C ASP A 137 -10.25 -6.52 -2.96
N ASP A 138 -9.25 -5.95 -2.27
CA ASP A 138 -9.16 -4.51 -2.07
C ASP A 138 -8.83 -3.76 -3.37
N GLU A 139 -9.25 -2.50 -3.44
CA GLU A 139 -9.18 -1.70 -4.65
C GLU A 139 -7.76 -1.54 -5.21
N ARG A 140 -6.76 -1.34 -4.35
CA ARG A 140 -5.36 -1.18 -4.78
C ARG A 140 -4.80 -2.48 -5.38
N ALA A 141 -5.17 -3.62 -4.80
CA ALA A 141 -4.83 -4.93 -5.37
C ALA A 141 -5.52 -5.13 -6.73
N GLN A 142 -6.77 -4.71 -6.86
CA GLN A 142 -7.50 -4.78 -8.14
C GLN A 142 -6.91 -3.84 -9.21
N GLN A 143 -6.45 -2.64 -8.85
CA GLN A 143 -5.73 -1.75 -9.76
C GLN A 143 -4.42 -2.40 -10.26
N ARG A 144 -3.63 -3.07 -9.37
CA ARG A 144 -2.44 -3.82 -9.78
C ARG A 144 -2.79 -4.96 -10.73
N ARG A 145 -3.85 -5.71 -10.44
CA ARG A 145 -4.39 -6.74 -11.34
C ARG A 145 -4.75 -6.17 -12.70
N GLN A 146 -5.47 -5.05 -12.75
CA GLN A 146 -5.86 -4.38 -13.99
C GLN A 146 -4.65 -4.03 -14.85
N GLY A 147 -3.62 -3.40 -14.27
CA GLY A 147 -2.39 -3.07 -14.99
C GLY A 147 -1.66 -4.30 -15.49
N PHE A 148 -1.58 -5.35 -14.67
CA PHE A 148 -0.94 -6.61 -15.03
C PHE A 148 -1.62 -7.27 -16.25
N MET A 149 -2.93 -7.43 -16.22
CA MET A 149 -3.71 -8.00 -17.31
C MET A 149 -3.65 -7.16 -18.59
N ALA A 150 -3.69 -5.83 -18.46
CA ALA A 150 -3.57 -4.93 -19.61
C ALA A 150 -2.25 -5.12 -20.39
N THR A 151 -1.16 -5.44 -19.68
CA THR A 151 0.15 -5.68 -20.31
C THR A 151 0.24 -7.06 -20.96
N PHE A 152 -0.37 -8.09 -20.39
CA PHE A 152 -0.48 -9.40 -21.03
C PHE A 152 -1.43 -9.42 -22.22
N GLY A 153 -2.39 -8.50 -22.26
CA GLY A 153 -3.40 -8.39 -23.36
C GLY A 153 -4.52 -9.43 -23.26
N HIS A 154 -4.57 -10.22 -22.21
CA HIS A 154 -5.62 -11.21 -21.94
C HIS A 154 -5.77 -11.44 -20.42
N ASP A 155 -6.86 -12.08 -20.05
CA ASP A 155 -7.07 -12.52 -18.67
C ASP A 155 -6.09 -13.66 -18.31
N VAL A 156 -5.49 -13.56 -17.13
CA VAL A 156 -4.62 -14.61 -16.58
C VAL A 156 -5.32 -15.30 -15.40
N PRO A 157 -5.02 -16.59 -15.13
CA PRO A 157 -5.54 -17.30 -13.97
C PRO A 157 -5.36 -16.47 -12.69
N THR A 158 -6.44 -16.26 -11.99
CA THR A 158 -6.45 -15.38 -10.81
C THR A 158 -7.19 -16.02 -9.65
N VAL A 159 -6.56 -16.03 -8.48
CA VAL A 159 -7.21 -16.32 -7.19
C VAL A 159 -7.31 -15.05 -6.39
N THR A 160 -8.56 -14.68 -6.06
CA THR A 160 -8.85 -13.48 -5.27
C THR A 160 -9.10 -13.87 -3.81
N ILE A 161 -8.40 -13.21 -2.91
CA ILE A 161 -8.42 -13.47 -1.47
C ILE A 161 -9.10 -12.29 -0.76
N PRO A 162 -10.05 -12.53 0.14
CA PRO A 162 -10.61 -11.47 0.97
C PRO A 162 -9.52 -10.73 1.77
N ALA A 163 -9.54 -9.41 1.75
CA ALA A 163 -8.63 -8.59 2.56
C ALA A 163 -9.01 -8.61 4.05
N PRO A 164 -8.03 -8.68 4.97
CA PRO A 164 -6.59 -8.70 4.74
C PRO A 164 -6.06 -10.08 4.36
N SER A 165 -5.20 -10.13 3.36
CA SER A 165 -4.49 -11.36 3.01
C SER A 165 -3.42 -11.71 4.05
N ASN A 166 -3.12 -13.00 4.18
CA ASN A 166 -2.12 -13.51 5.10
C ASN A 166 -1.44 -14.76 4.56
N LEU A 167 -0.47 -15.30 5.29
CA LEU A 167 0.27 -16.50 4.91
C LEU A 167 -0.66 -17.69 4.60
N ALA A 168 -1.66 -17.96 5.43
CA ALA A 168 -2.58 -19.08 5.21
C ALA A 168 -3.39 -18.93 3.91
N SER A 169 -3.81 -17.69 3.59
CA SER A 169 -4.49 -17.42 2.33
C SER A 169 -3.57 -17.56 1.12
N GLY A 170 -2.28 -17.24 1.25
CA GLY A 170 -1.29 -17.47 0.21
C GLY A 170 -1.09 -18.96 -0.10
N ARG A 171 -1.02 -19.80 0.94
CA ARG A 171 -0.96 -21.25 0.77
C ARG A 171 -2.16 -21.81 0.00
N ARG A 172 -3.37 -21.37 0.37
CA ARG A 172 -4.60 -21.78 -0.36
C ARG A 172 -4.59 -21.27 -1.80
N ALA A 173 -4.16 -20.03 -2.02
CA ALA A 173 -4.12 -19.45 -3.36
C ALA A 173 -3.25 -20.28 -4.31
N LEU A 174 -2.06 -20.74 -3.87
CA LEU A 174 -1.22 -21.62 -4.71
C LEU A 174 -1.91 -22.95 -4.98
N SER A 175 -2.54 -23.56 -3.97
CA SER A 175 -3.26 -24.83 -4.17
C SER A 175 -4.33 -24.70 -5.25
N GLU A 176 -5.17 -23.65 -5.17
CA GLU A 176 -6.23 -23.40 -6.13
C GLU A 176 -5.71 -23.06 -7.54
N ILE A 177 -4.57 -22.33 -7.64
CA ILE A 177 -3.94 -22.02 -8.91
C ILE A 177 -3.46 -23.31 -9.58
N LEU A 178 -2.70 -24.14 -8.87
CA LEU A 178 -2.13 -25.37 -9.43
C LEU A 178 -3.16 -26.45 -9.76
N GLU A 179 -4.31 -26.47 -9.08
CA GLU A 179 -5.44 -27.35 -9.43
C GLU A 179 -6.06 -26.98 -10.77
N LYS A 180 -6.12 -25.69 -11.10
CA LYS A 180 -6.69 -25.18 -12.35
C LYS A 180 -5.69 -25.17 -13.49
N GLU A 181 -4.46 -24.78 -13.21
CA GLU A 181 -3.40 -24.52 -14.17
C GLU A 181 -2.06 -25.08 -13.66
N PRO A 182 -1.81 -26.39 -13.81
CA PRO A 182 -0.60 -27.03 -13.29
C PRO A 182 0.71 -26.53 -13.93
N GLY A 183 0.64 -25.90 -15.11
CA GLY A 183 1.79 -25.43 -15.89
C GLY A 183 2.19 -23.98 -15.63
N ILE A 184 1.78 -23.35 -14.52
CA ILE A 184 2.13 -21.98 -14.18
C ILE A 184 3.64 -21.85 -13.92
N GLU A 185 4.27 -20.88 -14.59
CA GLU A 185 5.71 -20.59 -14.51
C GLU A 185 6.04 -19.51 -13.49
N ALA A 186 5.13 -18.53 -13.31
CA ALA A 186 5.33 -17.42 -12.39
C ALA A 186 4.03 -16.92 -11.77
N ILE A 187 4.10 -16.44 -10.52
CA ILE A 187 2.96 -15.85 -9.81
C ILE A 187 3.33 -14.45 -9.31
N PHE A 188 2.46 -13.48 -9.61
CA PHE A 188 2.47 -12.18 -8.95
C PHE A 188 1.48 -12.16 -7.79
N CYS A 189 1.97 -11.87 -6.59
CA CYS A 189 1.19 -11.75 -5.38
C CYS A 189 0.97 -10.27 -5.03
N SER A 190 -0.25 -9.89 -4.69
CA SER A 190 -0.60 -8.50 -4.38
C SER A 190 -0.01 -7.97 -3.06
N SER A 191 0.64 -8.81 -2.25
CA SER A 191 1.41 -8.43 -1.07
C SER A 191 2.50 -9.46 -0.77
N ASP A 192 3.54 -9.06 -0.04
CA ASP A 192 4.62 -9.96 0.38
C ASP A 192 4.13 -11.02 1.37
N GLY A 193 3.15 -10.70 2.23
CA GLY A 193 2.54 -11.67 3.12
C GLY A 193 1.81 -12.80 2.37
N LEU A 194 1.16 -12.45 1.25
CA LEU A 194 0.54 -13.43 0.37
C LEU A 194 1.61 -14.25 -0.37
N ALA A 195 2.66 -13.59 -0.88
CA ALA A 195 3.78 -14.24 -1.55
C ALA A 195 4.54 -15.21 -0.63
N GLN A 196 4.74 -14.85 0.64
CA GLN A 196 5.31 -15.72 1.64
C GLN A 196 4.48 -17.01 1.81
N GLY A 197 3.15 -16.88 1.83
CA GLY A 197 2.26 -18.04 1.89
C GLY A 197 2.36 -18.93 0.66
N VAL A 198 2.43 -18.35 -0.54
CA VAL A 198 2.65 -19.07 -1.80
C VAL A 198 4.01 -19.79 -1.76
N LEU A 199 5.07 -19.11 -1.30
CA LEU A 199 6.40 -19.72 -1.18
C LEU A 199 6.39 -20.93 -0.24
N VAL A 200 5.80 -20.79 0.94
CA VAL A 200 5.69 -21.88 1.92
C VAL A 200 4.97 -23.09 1.34
N GLU A 201 3.88 -22.88 0.61
CA GLU A 201 3.14 -23.98 -0.03
C GLU A 201 3.93 -24.61 -1.18
N ALA A 202 4.62 -23.81 -2.00
CA ALA A 202 5.47 -24.30 -3.08
C ALA A 202 6.56 -25.25 -2.53
N LEU A 203 7.28 -24.80 -1.50
CA LEU A 203 8.32 -25.62 -0.84
C LEU A 203 7.74 -26.88 -0.18
N ALA A 204 6.57 -26.80 0.44
CA ALA A 204 5.89 -27.96 1.04
C ALA A 204 5.48 -29.00 -0.01
N ARG A 205 5.24 -28.58 -1.26
CA ARG A 205 4.97 -29.47 -2.41
C ARG A 205 6.24 -29.94 -3.13
N GLY A 206 7.42 -29.55 -2.68
CA GLY A 206 8.69 -29.89 -3.30
C GLY A 206 9.01 -29.11 -4.57
N LEU A 207 8.27 -28.01 -4.85
CA LEU A 207 8.57 -27.13 -5.99
C LEU A 207 9.79 -26.28 -5.68
N ARG A 208 10.67 -26.15 -6.65
CA ARG A 208 11.86 -25.30 -6.56
C ARG A 208 11.50 -23.90 -7.03
N VAL A 209 11.77 -22.91 -6.18
CA VAL A 209 11.61 -21.50 -6.52
C VAL A 209 13.00 -20.91 -6.78
N PRO A 210 13.27 -20.35 -7.96
CA PRO A 210 12.36 -20.03 -9.05
C PRO A 210 12.26 -21.10 -10.16
N GLN A 211 12.95 -22.24 -10.09
CA GLN A 211 13.14 -23.15 -11.22
C GLN A 211 11.84 -23.80 -11.73
N ASP A 212 10.95 -24.17 -10.83
CA ASP A 212 9.65 -24.75 -11.16
C ASP A 212 8.54 -23.71 -11.06
N LEU A 213 8.72 -22.65 -10.24
CA LEU A 213 7.75 -21.59 -10.03
C LEU A 213 8.47 -20.31 -9.61
N ALA A 214 8.45 -19.28 -10.44
CA ALA A 214 8.95 -17.95 -10.06
C ALA A 214 7.90 -17.15 -9.26
N LEU A 215 8.36 -16.28 -8.37
CA LEU A 215 7.48 -15.57 -7.45
C LEU A 215 7.88 -14.11 -7.28
N CYS A 216 6.89 -13.21 -7.43
CA CYS A 216 7.04 -11.79 -7.16
C CYS A 216 5.95 -11.31 -6.18
N GLY A 217 6.36 -10.56 -5.16
CA GLY A 217 5.50 -9.92 -4.18
C GLY A 217 5.29 -8.42 -4.41
N PHE A 218 4.75 -7.76 -3.39
CA PHE A 218 4.56 -6.30 -3.35
C PHE A 218 4.67 -5.81 -1.91
N GLY A 219 5.46 -4.75 -1.70
CA GLY A 219 5.59 -4.04 -0.42
C GLY A 219 7.04 -3.92 0.06
N ASP A 220 7.89 -4.86 -0.31
CA ASP A 220 9.28 -4.97 0.15
C ASP A 220 9.37 -5.00 1.69
N ALA A 221 8.52 -5.85 2.30
CA ALA A 221 8.56 -6.10 3.74
C ALA A 221 9.95 -6.58 4.17
N ASP A 222 10.36 -6.27 5.40
CA ASP A 222 11.70 -6.57 5.92
C ASP A 222 12.08 -8.06 5.79
N PHE A 223 11.13 -8.95 5.99
CA PHE A 223 11.35 -10.40 5.84
C PHE A 223 11.61 -10.83 4.38
N ALA A 224 11.21 -10.05 3.36
CA ALA A 224 11.31 -10.44 1.95
C ALA A 224 12.77 -10.75 1.53
N ALA A 225 13.72 -9.98 2.04
CA ALA A 225 15.16 -10.20 1.80
C ALA A 225 15.74 -11.41 2.55
N HIS A 226 15.03 -11.91 3.57
CA HIS A 226 15.51 -12.95 4.49
C HIS A 226 14.81 -14.30 4.32
N LEU A 227 13.88 -14.42 3.38
CA LEU A 227 13.30 -15.69 2.98
C LEU A 227 14.32 -16.53 2.22
N VAL A 228 14.07 -17.82 2.14
CA VAL A 228 14.89 -18.77 1.36
C VAL A 228 13.97 -19.55 0.40
N PRO A 229 14.05 -19.24 -0.92
CA PRO A 229 14.81 -18.16 -1.54
C PRO A 229 14.27 -16.76 -1.16
N SER A 230 15.15 -15.74 -1.22
CA SER A 230 14.78 -14.35 -0.99
C SER A 230 13.78 -13.85 -2.06
N LEU A 231 12.79 -13.07 -1.62
CA LEU A 231 11.61 -12.74 -2.42
C LEU A 231 11.85 -11.48 -3.28
N THR A 232 11.72 -11.63 -4.59
CA THR A 232 11.54 -10.50 -5.53
C THR A 232 10.22 -9.82 -5.24
N THR A 233 10.23 -8.50 -5.14
CA THR A 233 9.07 -7.71 -4.76
C THR A 233 9.10 -6.31 -5.34
N VAL A 234 7.98 -5.60 -5.28
CA VAL A 234 7.90 -4.19 -5.62
C VAL A 234 8.15 -3.35 -4.38
N HIS A 235 9.21 -2.57 -4.40
CA HIS A 235 9.56 -1.62 -3.33
C HIS A 235 8.84 -0.29 -3.55
N VAL A 236 8.26 0.23 -2.47
CA VAL A 236 7.73 1.59 -2.36
C VAL A 236 8.39 2.27 -1.16
N ASP A 237 8.86 3.50 -1.32
CA ASP A 237 9.44 4.26 -0.20
C ASP A 237 8.37 4.74 0.78
N GLY A 238 7.88 3.82 1.61
CA GLY A 238 6.91 4.12 2.65
C GLY A 238 7.40 5.15 3.67
N ALA A 239 8.71 5.17 3.96
CA ALA A 239 9.32 6.17 4.84
C ALA A 239 9.26 7.57 4.21
N GLY A 240 9.57 7.67 2.92
CA GLY A 240 9.43 8.92 2.14
C GLY A 240 7.99 9.42 2.09
N ILE A 241 7.01 8.51 1.88
CA ILE A 241 5.57 8.87 1.97
C ILE A 241 5.26 9.49 3.33
N GLY A 242 5.66 8.84 4.43
CA GLY A 242 5.37 9.30 5.79
C GLY A 242 5.98 10.68 6.07
N ARG A 243 7.24 10.87 5.69
CA ARG A 243 7.94 12.16 5.85
C ARG A 243 7.24 13.26 5.06
N MET A 244 7.01 13.05 3.77
CA MET A 244 6.40 14.05 2.90
C MET A 244 4.97 14.39 3.34
N ALA A 245 4.17 13.41 3.72
CA ALA A 245 2.82 13.65 4.25
C ALA A 245 2.83 14.53 5.50
N ALA A 246 3.74 14.25 6.45
CA ALA A 246 3.91 15.07 7.65
C ALA A 246 4.36 16.50 7.32
N GLU A 247 5.35 16.67 6.45
CA GLU A 247 5.85 17.98 6.02
C GLU A 247 4.78 18.84 5.33
N LEU A 248 3.94 18.20 4.50
CA LEU A 248 2.80 18.88 3.86
C LEU A 248 1.78 19.36 4.89
N ILE A 249 1.41 18.52 5.86
CA ILE A 249 0.53 18.91 6.98
C ILE A 249 1.13 20.06 7.77
N LEU A 250 2.40 19.94 8.20
CA LEU A 250 3.08 20.98 8.99
C LEU A 250 3.18 22.30 8.24
N SER A 251 3.50 22.28 6.94
CA SER A 251 3.55 23.46 6.09
C SER A 251 2.20 24.19 6.05
N ARG A 252 1.13 23.44 5.83
CA ARG A 252 -0.23 24.00 5.81
C ARG A 252 -0.66 24.52 7.20
N CYS A 253 -0.33 23.79 8.27
CA CYS A 253 -0.56 24.27 9.63
C CYS A 253 0.21 25.56 9.96
N ALA A 254 1.39 25.74 9.38
CA ALA A 254 2.15 26.99 9.50
C ALA A 254 1.63 28.12 8.59
N GLY A 255 0.55 27.92 7.85
CA GLY A 255 -0.02 28.88 6.91
C GLY A 255 0.77 29.07 5.61
N LYS A 256 1.68 28.13 5.30
CA LYS A 256 2.46 28.15 4.06
C LYS A 256 1.64 27.57 2.90
N GLU A 257 1.82 28.12 1.72
CA GLU A 257 1.29 27.54 0.50
C GLU A 257 2.06 26.28 0.11
N VAL A 258 1.34 25.29 -0.42
CA VAL A 258 1.89 24.06 -0.99
C VAL A 258 1.57 24.06 -2.48
N PRO A 259 2.52 24.43 -3.36
CA PRO A 259 2.26 24.55 -4.79
C PRO A 259 2.06 23.18 -5.45
N GLN A 260 2.79 22.16 -5.01
CA GLN A 260 2.68 20.80 -5.54
C GLN A 260 1.78 19.94 -4.64
N LYS A 261 0.55 19.72 -5.08
CA LYS A 261 -0.45 18.95 -4.34
C LYS A 261 -0.44 17.46 -4.65
N ILE A 262 0.05 17.07 -5.82
CA ILE A 262 0.15 15.67 -6.28
C ILE A 262 1.62 15.29 -6.37
N ASN A 263 2.04 14.32 -5.57
CA ASN A 263 3.41 13.90 -5.44
C ASN A 263 3.52 12.40 -5.77
N ASP A 264 3.96 12.09 -7.00
CA ASP A 264 4.27 10.72 -7.43
C ASP A 264 5.70 10.38 -6.99
N ILE A 265 5.85 9.47 -6.04
CA ILE A 265 7.15 9.02 -5.53
C ILE A 265 7.69 7.80 -6.29
N GLY A 266 6.90 7.24 -7.20
CA GLY A 266 7.25 6.05 -7.96
C GLY A 266 7.41 4.79 -7.11
N PHE A 267 8.00 3.79 -7.77
CA PHE A 267 8.30 2.47 -7.20
C PHE A 267 9.43 1.82 -8.00
N ARG A 268 9.98 0.71 -7.51
CA ARG A 268 10.95 -0.12 -8.26
C ARG A 268 10.73 -1.60 -7.98
N ILE A 269 11.06 -2.46 -8.93
CA ILE A 269 11.15 -3.90 -8.70
C ILE A 269 12.52 -4.18 -8.07
N VAL A 270 12.53 -4.89 -6.96
CA VAL A 270 13.73 -5.39 -6.29
C VAL A 270 13.86 -6.86 -6.61
N GLU A 271 14.72 -7.15 -7.56
CA GLU A 271 15.00 -8.52 -7.97
C GLU A 271 15.77 -9.26 -6.90
N ARG A 272 15.34 -10.49 -6.59
CA ARG A 272 15.99 -11.41 -5.66
C ARG A 272 15.91 -12.84 -6.19
N GLU A 273 16.28 -13.83 -5.37
CA GLU A 273 16.42 -15.22 -5.77
C GLU A 273 15.13 -15.85 -6.32
N SER A 274 13.94 -15.42 -5.83
CA SER A 274 12.66 -16.00 -6.24
C SER A 274 12.27 -15.78 -7.71
N THR A 275 13.06 -14.99 -8.46
CA THR A 275 12.93 -14.77 -9.90
C THR A 275 14.28 -14.85 -10.63
N ALA A 276 15.37 -15.27 -9.97
CA ALA A 276 16.68 -15.35 -10.57
C ALA A 276 16.70 -16.40 -11.68
N LEU A 277 17.03 -16.01 -12.90
CA LEU A 277 17.30 -16.95 -13.96
C LEU A 277 18.56 -17.75 -13.62
N ARG A 278 18.60 -19.03 -13.98
CA ARG A 278 19.87 -19.79 -13.92
C ARG A 278 20.90 -19.09 -14.77
N SER A 279 22.08 -18.81 -14.20
CA SER A 279 23.29 -18.67 -15.01
C SER A 279 23.51 -20.02 -15.67
N GLU A 280 23.49 -20.07 -16.99
CA GLU A 280 23.91 -21.24 -17.75
C GLU A 280 25.35 -21.61 -17.44
#